data_307d891ec93d8cd2621f093c6768c716
#
_entry.id   307d891ec93d8cd2621f093c6768c716
#
_cell.length_a   1.000
_cell.length_b   1.000
_cell.length_c   1.000
_cell.angle_alpha   90.00
_cell.angle_beta   90.00
_cell.angle_gamma   90.00
#
_symmetry.space_group_name_H-M   'P 1'
#
loop_
_entity.id
_entity.type
_entity.pdbx_description
1 polymer ?
#
loop_
_entity_poly.entity_id
_entity_poly.type
_entity_poly.pdbx_seq_one_letter_code
_entity_poly.pdbx_strand_id
1 'polypeptide(L)'
;MAPEGARTGYQRELFTHWLDADRDGCDTREEVLIDESRSTAQVDRYGCKVVEGDWFSSYDGLRFTDPAELDIDHLVPLAEAWDSGASGWDAGRRQAFANDLDHPQALRAVSASSNRSKGDLDPGQWKPTRDAAWCEYANDWVTVKKAWDLAADQNEVDDLRVMLRTCGQPAPQSSTPATTGTTAKPATTTTTAHPPTPGGTVVVAAVDCRGEAVVVRNGGTSSADLTGWSIHDEGAPHTYRFPAGYTLASSASVTIRSGGPAGPGELAWTNQNVWNNTGDTAYLVNAGGTVTSTRSCS
;
A
#
# COMPACT_ATOMS: atom_id res chain seq x y z
N MET A 1 24.09 5.30 6.55
CA MET A 1 23.64 5.33 5.14
C MET A 1 24.65 4.59 4.30
N ALA A 2 24.19 3.67 3.47
CA ALA A 2 24.98 3.00 2.45
C ALA A 2 24.05 2.79 1.24
N PRO A 3 24.58 2.77 0.00
CA PRO A 3 23.77 2.37 -1.13
C PRO A 3 23.28 0.93 -0.93
N GLU A 4 22.11 0.63 -1.43
CA GLU A 4 21.61 -0.75 -1.45
C GLU A 4 22.61 -1.69 -2.12
N GLY A 5 22.73 -2.88 -1.57
CA GLY A 5 23.46 -3.98 -2.18
C GLY A 5 22.73 -4.52 -3.41
N ALA A 6 23.42 -5.35 -4.17
CA ALA A 6 22.76 -6.04 -5.27
C ALA A 6 21.89 -7.18 -4.72
N ARG A 7 20.65 -7.30 -5.23
CA ARG A 7 19.72 -8.43 -4.93
C ARG A 7 20.20 -9.79 -5.47
N THR A 8 21.36 -9.80 -6.10
CA THR A 8 21.98 -11.02 -6.65
C THR A 8 22.13 -12.08 -5.57
N GLY A 9 21.61 -13.28 -5.84
CA GLY A 9 21.69 -14.41 -4.92
C GLY A 9 20.60 -14.44 -3.84
N TYR A 10 19.72 -13.44 -3.78
CA TYR A 10 18.57 -13.51 -2.89
C TYR A 10 17.66 -14.69 -3.27
N GLN A 11 17.26 -15.43 -2.27
CA GLN A 11 16.22 -16.44 -2.31
C GLN A 11 15.47 -16.37 -0.97
N ARG A 12 14.14 -16.32 -1.04
CA ARG A 12 13.31 -16.20 0.18
C ARG A 12 13.56 -17.35 1.17
N GLU A 13 13.88 -18.52 0.66
CA GLU A 13 14.14 -19.73 1.42
C GLU A 13 15.41 -19.65 2.28
N LEU A 14 16.30 -18.69 2.01
CA LEU A 14 17.46 -18.40 2.84
C LEU A 14 17.08 -17.77 4.19
N PHE A 15 15.86 -17.29 4.30
CA PHE A 15 15.25 -16.78 5.51
C PHE A 15 14.18 -17.78 5.97
N THR A 16 14.58 -18.83 6.68
CA THR A 16 13.63 -19.81 7.21
C THR A 16 12.71 -19.11 8.21
N HIS A 17 11.42 -19.05 7.91
CA HIS A 17 10.40 -18.34 8.70
C HIS A 17 9.23 -19.27 9.06
N TRP A 18 8.36 -18.81 9.93
CA TRP A 18 7.23 -19.54 10.51
C TRP A 18 7.69 -20.75 11.31
N LEU A 19 8.59 -20.50 12.25
CA LEU A 19 9.10 -21.52 13.16
C LEU A 19 8.31 -21.52 14.47
N ASP A 20 8.04 -22.72 14.97
CA ASP A 20 7.67 -22.96 16.36
C ASP A 20 8.98 -23.07 17.18
N ALA A 21 9.45 -21.92 17.69
CA ALA A 21 10.78 -21.82 18.30
C ALA A 21 10.82 -22.37 19.73
N ASP A 22 9.76 -22.18 20.50
CA ASP A 22 9.62 -22.61 21.89
C ASP A 22 8.93 -23.98 22.03
N ARG A 23 8.38 -24.52 20.94
CA ARG A 23 7.72 -25.83 20.82
C ARG A 23 6.43 -25.93 21.61
N ASP A 24 5.68 -24.86 21.64
CA ASP A 24 4.35 -24.84 22.24
C ASP A 24 3.24 -25.26 21.26
N GLY A 25 3.58 -25.42 19.98
CA GLY A 25 2.70 -25.82 18.87
C GLY A 25 2.26 -24.64 18.00
N CYS A 26 2.65 -23.40 18.35
CA CYS A 26 2.43 -22.19 17.59
C CYS A 26 3.66 -21.87 16.74
N ASP A 27 3.49 -21.64 15.45
CA ASP A 27 4.55 -21.03 14.69
C ASP A 27 4.51 -19.49 14.83
N THR A 28 5.59 -18.84 14.42
CA THR A 28 5.72 -17.37 14.51
C THR A 28 4.53 -16.63 13.92
N ARG A 29 3.90 -17.15 12.86
CA ARG A 29 2.71 -16.52 12.27
C ARG A 29 1.52 -16.54 13.23
N GLU A 30 1.28 -17.69 13.83
CA GLU A 30 0.16 -17.85 14.76
C GLU A 30 0.38 -17.04 16.04
N GLU A 31 1.62 -16.95 16.52
CA GLU A 31 1.95 -16.11 17.68
C GLU A 31 1.70 -14.63 17.42
N VAL A 32 2.10 -14.09 16.27
CA VAL A 32 1.79 -12.69 15.90
C VAL A 32 0.28 -12.47 15.81
N LEU A 33 -0.48 -13.42 15.24
CA LEU A 33 -1.95 -13.31 15.18
C LEU A 33 -2.59 -13.33 16.58
N ILE A 34 -2.05 -14.10 17.51
CA ILE A 34 -2.54 -14.14 18.90
C ILE A 34 -2.23 -12.82 19.61
N ASP A 35 -0.99 -12.35 19.52
CA ASP A 35 -0.51 -11.15 20.23
C ASP A 35 -1.19 -9.87 19.72
N GLU A 36 -1.35 -9.72 18.41
CA GLU A 36 -1.95 -8.53 17.81
C GLU A 36 -3.49 -8.54 17.79
N SER A 37 -4.13 -9.63 18.19
CA SER A 37 -5.59 -9.65 18.28
C SER A 37 -6.09 -8.78 19.43
N ARG A 38 -6.94 -7.82 19.11
CA ARG A 38 -7.55 -6.85 20.06
C ARG A 38 -8.61 -7.46 20.96
N SER A 39 -8.98 -8.69 20.70
CA SER A 39 -9.80 -9.57 21.55
C SER A 39 -9.07 -10.89 21.75
N THR A 40 -9.52 -11.73 22.67
CA THR A 40 -8.92 -13.07 22.79
C THR A 40 -9.09 -13.82 21.48
N ALA A 41 -7.96 -14.13 20.82
CA ALA A 41 -7.96 -14.93 19.61
C ALA A 41 -8.47 -16.33 19.90
N GLN A 42 -9.29 -16.87 19.01
CA GLN A 42 -9.75 -18.25 19.10
C GLN A 42 -8.80 -19.15 18.30
N VAL A 43 -8.36 -20.22 18.94
CA VAL A 43 -7.49 -21.22 18.30
C VAL A 43 -8.27 -22.52 18.09
N ASP A 44 -7.81 -23.33 17.18
CA ASP A 44 -8.43 -24.62 16.90
C ASP A 44 -8.27 -25.61 18.09
N ARG A 45 -8.97 -26.72 18.03
CA ARG A 45 -8.92 -27.76 19.08
C ARG A 45 -7.55 -28.44 19.24
N TYR A 46 -6.64 -28.23 18.32
CA TYR A 46 -5.30 -28.83 18.33
C TYR A 46 -4.24 -27.90 18.95
N GLY A 47 -4.64 -26.69 19.25
CA GLY A 47 -3.93 -25.85 20.19
C GLY A 47 -3.39 -24.54 19.68
N CYS A 48 -3.14 -24.35 18.38
CA CYS A 48 -2.49 -23.11 18.00
C CYS A 48 -2.93 -22.44 16.71
N LYS A 49 -3.58 -23.15 15.79
CA LYS A 49 -4.08 -22.48 14.58
C LYS A 49 -5.17 -21.49 14.95
N VAL A 50 -4.89 -20.19 14.73
CA VAL A 50 -5.87 -19.12 14.94
C VAL A 50 -6.99 -19.24 13.90
N VAL A 51 -8.23 -19.21 14.36
CA VAL A 51 -9.43 -19.37 13.54
C VAL A 51 -10.36 -18.16 13.57
N GLU A 52 -10.25 -17.30 14.59
CA GLU A 52 -11.02 -16.06 14.73
C GLU A 52 -10.32 -15.10 15.70
N GLY A 53 -10.47 -13.79 15.49
CA GLY A 53 -9.94 -12.74 16.36
C GLY A 53 -10.49 -11.35 15.98
N ASP A 54 -9.82 -10.29 16.39
CA ASP A 54 -10.14 -8.90 16.01
C ASP A 54 -8.83 -8.16 15.71
N TRP A 55 -8.52 -8.00 14.46
CA TRP A 55 -7.29 -7.33 14.02
C TRP A 55 -7.59 -6.00 13.34
N PHE A 56 -6.63 -5.11 13.44
CA PHE A 56 -6.67 -3.82 12.77
C PHE A 56 -5.41 -3.64 11.93
N SER A 57 -5.57 -3.69 10.62
CA SER A 57 -4.48 -3.38 9.71
C SER A 57 -4.15 -1.89 9.76
N SER A 58 -2.95 -1.57 10.24
CA SER A 58 -2.50 -0.18 10.35
C SER A 58 -2.25 0.47 8.99
N TYR A 59 -1.97 -0.32 7.95
CA TYR A 59 -1.60 0.16 6.62
C TYR A 59 -2.76 0.80 5.85
N ASP A 60 -3.96 0.29 6.02
CA ASP A 60 -5.17 0.73 5.32
C ASP A 60 -6.32 1.14 6.26
N GLY A 61 -6.20 0.81 7.55
CA GLY A 61 -7.20 1.15 8.55
C GLY A 61 -8.42 0.22 8.58
N LEU A 62 -8.31 -0.95 7.97
CA LEU A 62 -9.38 -1.94 7.93
C LEU A 62 -9.36 -2.87 9.14
N ARG A 63 -10.51 -3.44 9.47
CA ARG A 63 -10.66 -4.44 10.54
C ARG A 63 -11.01 -5.78 9.96
N PHE A 64 -10.47 -6.83 10.59
CA PHE A 64 -10.63 -8.22 10.17
C PHE A 64 -10.96 -9.10 11.37
N THR A 65 -11.79 -10.11 11.16
CA THR A 65 -12.08 -11.14 12.15
C THR A 65 -11.67 -12.53 11.67
N ASP A 66 -11.43 -12.69 10.37
CA ASP A 66 -10.91 -13.91 9.76
C ASP A 66 -9.40 -13.78 9.52
N PRO A 67 -8.56 -14.60 10.16
CA PRO A 67 -7.11 -14.57 9.97
C PRO A 67 -6.67 -14.96 8.54
N ALA A 68 -7.55 -15.53 7.72
CA ALA A 68 -7.28 -15.85 6.33
C ALA A 68 -7.20 -14.59 5.42
N GLU A 69 -7.76 -13.46 5.88
CA GLU A 69 -7.72 -12.17 5.18
C GLU A 69 -6.46 -11.36 5.53
N LEU A 70 -5.62 -11.89 6.44
CA LEU A 70 -4.40 -11.26 6.92
C LEU A 70 -3.16 -12.00 6.44
N ASP A 71 -2.14 -11.24 6.10
CA ASP A 71 -0.76 -11.72 6.01
C ASP A 71 0.03 -11.20 7.22
N ILE A 72 1.03 -11.95 7.67
CA ILE A 72 2.04 -11.42 8.59
C ILE A 72 3.15 -10.82 7.74
N ASP A 73 3.25 -9.50 7.81
CA ASP A 73 4.26 -8.73 7.10
C ASP A 73 5.56 -8.66 7.90
N HIS A 74 6.68 -8.93 7.24
CA HIS A 74 7.97 -8.47 7.71
C HIS A 74 8.04 -6.97 7.42
N LEU A 75 8.00 -6.11 8.45
CA LEU A 75 7.97 -4.66 8.28
C LEU A 75 9.11 -4.18 7.37
N VAL A 76 10.33 -4.66 7.59
CA VAL A 76 11.42 -4.60 6.63
C VAL A 76 11.42 -5.90 5.85
N PRO A 77 11.04 -5.92 4.55
CA PRO A 77 10.94 -7.12 3.75
C PRO A 77 12.24 -7.92 3.74
N LEU A 78 12.14 -9.26 3.62
CA LEU A 78 13.33 -10.13 3.61
C LEU A 78 14.29 -9.79 2.47
N ALA A 79 13.75 -9.42 1.31
CA ALA A 79 14.56 -9.00 0.16
C ALA A 79 15.20 -7.64 0.39
N GLU A 80 14.49 -6.71 1.01
CA GLU A 80 15.03 -5.41 1.43
C GLU A 80 16.14 -5.57 2.47
N ALA A 81 15.93 -6.43 3.46
CA ALA A 81 16.97 -6.75 4.44
C ALA A 81 18.23 -7.35 3.77
N TRP A 82 18.05 -8.20 2.73
CA TRP A 82 19.15 -8.73 1.94
C TRP A 82 19.99 -7.63 1.30
N ASP A 83 19.32 -6.70 0.61
CA ASP A 83 19.96 -5.58 -0.08
C ASP A 83 20.61 -4.61 0.92
N SER A 84 20.04 -4.51 2.12
CA SER A 84 20.50 -3.66 3.22
C SER A 84 21.61 -4.28 4.09
N GLY A 85 22.11 -5.49 3.75
CA GLY A 85 23.27 -6.09 4.44
C GLY A 85 23.07 -7.53 4.89
N ALA A 86 21.85 -8.07 4.95
CA ALA A 86 21.61 -9.45 5.38
C ALA A 86 22.16 -10.51 4.40
N SER A 87 22.55 -10.12 3.19
CA SER A 87 23.32 -10.95 2.27
C SER A 87 24.64 -11.48 2.90
N GLY A 88 25.26 -10.69 3.79
CA GLY A 88 26.46 -11.06 4.53
C GLY A 88 26.22 -11.86 5.82
N TRP A 89 24.96 -12.08 6.23
CA TRP A 89 24.66 -12.82 7.46
C TRP A 89 24.79 -14.32 7.28
N ASP A 90 25.02 -15.04 8.39
CA ASP A 90 24.84 -16.48 8.41
C ASP A 90 23.36 -16.89 8.39
N ALA A 91 23.11 -18.18 8.19
CA ALA A 91 21.73 -18.69 8.11
C ALA A 91 20.96 -18.52 9.41
N GLY A 92 21.63 -18.65 10.56
CA GLY A 92 21.00 -18.49 11.87
C GLY A 92 20.52 -17.06 12.11
N ARG A 93 21.33 -16.04 11.73
CA ARG A 93 20.94 -14.63 11.85
C ARG A 93 19.77 -14.27 10.91
N ARG A 94 19.78 -14.79 9.67
CA ARG A 94 18.64 -14.61 8.76
C ARG A 94 17.37 -15.27 9.28
N GLN A 95 17.47 -16.47 9.85
CA GLN A 95 16.35 -17.17 10.49
C GLN A 95 15.82 -16.38 11.69
N ALA A 96 16.69 -15.86 12.56
CA ALA A 96 16.29 -15.06 13.70
C ALA A 96 15.58 -13.77 13.27
N PHE A 97 16.06 -13.07 12.24
CA PHE A 97 15.41 -11.91 11.67
C PHE A 97 13.99 -12.23 11.14
N ALA A 98 13.86 -13.35 10.43
CA ALA A 98 12.59 -13.74 9.82
C ALA A 98 11.53 -14.23 10.83
N ASN A 99 11.91 -14.47 12.08
CA ASN A 99 11.03 -14.93 13.16
C ASN A 99 11.15 -14.03 14.40
N ASP A 100 11.43 -12.74 14.22
CA ASP A 100 11.73 -11.80 15.29
C ASP A 100 10.47 -11.42 16.07
N LEU A 101 10.23 -12.11 17.18
CA LEU A 101 9.18 -11.79 18.15
C LEU A 101 9.68 -10.90 19.30
N ASP A 102 11.00 -10.70 19.43
CA ASP A 102 11.59 -9.86 20.47
C ASP A 102 11.38 -8.37 20.17
N HIS A 103 11.25 -8.02 18.89
CA HIS A 103 10.93 -6.66 18.43
C HIS A 103 9.50 -6.63 17.86
N PRO A 104 8.50 -6.21 18.63
CA PRO A 104 7.08 -6.25 18.22
C PRO A 104 6.76 -5.44 16.96
N GLN A 105 7.72 -4.62 16.50
CA GLN A 105 7.59 -3.89 15.24
C GLN A 105 8.02 -4.71 14.01
N ALA A 106 8.79 -5.81 14.21
CA ALA A 106 9.40 -6.55 13.11
C ALA A 106 8.38 -7.31 12.25
N LEU A 107 7.35 -7.84 12.89
CA LEU A 107 6.28 -8.62 12.26
C LEU A 107 4.92 -7.99 12.60
N ARG A 108 4.00 -7.95 11.65
CA ARG A 108 2.65 -7.36 11.85
C ARG A 108 1.57 -8.10 11.09
N ALA A 109 0.42 -8.27 11.73
CA ALA A 109 -0.80 -8.70 11.06
C ALA A 109 -1.42 -7.52 10.30
N VAL A 110 -1.40 -7.57 8.98
CA VAL A 110 -1.97 -6.54 8.11
C VAL A 110 -2.87 -7.16 7.06
N SER A 111 -3.71 -6.36 6.40
CA SER A 111 -4.51 -6.87 5.28
C SER A 111 -3.62 -7.51 4.22
N ALA A 112 -4.02 -8.67 3.72
CA ALA A 112 -3.29 -9.38 2.67
C ALA A 112 -3.11 -8.52 1.41
N SER A 113 -4.08 -7.64 1.12
CA SER A 113 -3.99 -6.69 -0.01
C SER A 113 -2.89 -5.66 0.19
N SER A 114 -2.80 -5.03 1.37
CA SER A 114 -1.74 -4.05 1.66
C SER A 114 -0.36 -4.69 1.69
N ASN A 115 -0.24 -5.89 2.29
CA ASN A 115 1.02 -6.62 2.32
C ASN A 115 1.52 -6.97 0.90
N ARG A 116 0.63 -7.48 0.05
CA ARG A 116 0.97 -7.80 -1.34
C ARG A 116 1.30 -6.57 -2.18
N SER A 117 0.62 -5.44 -1.91
CA SER A 117 0.96 -4.15 -2.53
C SER A 117 2.33 -3.65 -2.09
N LYS A 118 2.72 -3.85 -0.84
CA LYS A 118 4.05 -3.51 -0.33
C LYS A 118 5.13 -4.41 -0.94
N GLY A 119 4.90 -5.73 -0.93
CA GLY A 119 5.87 -6.69 -1.44
C GLY A 119 7.26 -6.50 -0.82
N ASP A 120 8.28 -6.38 -1.65
CA ASP A 120 9.68 -6.19 -1.25
C ASP A 120 10.11 -4.72 -1.25
N LEU A 121 9.16 -3.79 -1.37
CA LEU A 121 9.43 -2.35 -1.54
C LEU A 121 9.79 -1.68 -0.21
N ASP A 122 10.72 -0.74 -0.27
CA ASP A 122 11.13 0.16 0.81
C ASP A 122 10.22 1.40 0.93
N PRO A 123 10.39 2.26 1.96
CA PRO A 123 9.62 3.49 2.13
C PRO A 123 9.76 4.52 1.00
N GLY A 124 10.83 4.45 0.20
CA GLY A 124 11.00 5.28 -1.00
C GLY A 124 10.07 4.87 -2.15
N GLN A 125 9.61 3.63 -2.13
CA GLN A 125 8.84 3.01 -3.20
C GLN A 125 7.40 2.74 -2.80
N TRP A 126 7.14 2.46 -1.51
CA TRP A 126 5.81 2.16 -0.99
C TRP A 126 5.56 2.82 0.37
N LYS A 127 4.32 3.20 0.61
CA LYS A 127 3.85 3.77 1.89
C LYS A 127 2.46 3.24 2.22
N PRO A 128 2.13 3.07 3.52
CA PRO A 128 0.75 2.82 3.93
C PRO A 128 -0.22 3.80 3.27
N THR A 129 -1.35 3.31 2.79
CA THR A 129 -2.38 4.16 2.17
C THR A 129 -3.04 5.09 3.18
N ARG A 130 -2.95 4.75 4.46
CA ARG A 130 -3.44 5.53 5.58
C ARG A 130 -2.34 6.46 6.08
N ASP A 131 -2.45 7.76 5.80
CA ASP A 131 -1.46 8.77 6.21
C ASP A 131 -1.19 8.80 7.73
N ALA A 132 -2.23 8.53 8.53
CA ALA A 132 -2.11 8.46 9.99
C ALA A 132 -1.19 7.32 10.49
N ALA A 133 -0.85 6.35 9.65
CA ALA A 133 0.11 5.29 9.96
C ALA A 133 1.56 5.69 9.67
N TRP A 134 1.80 6.74 8.90
CA TRP A 134 3.16 7.05 8.42
C TRP A 134 4.16 7.30 9.53
N CYS A 135 3.75 8.02 10.58
CA CYS A 135 4.64 8.26 11.70
C CYS A 135 5.07 6.97 12.40
N GLU A 136 4.12 6.10 12.70
CA GLU A 136 4.36 4.79 13.31
C GLU A 136 5.21 3.92 12.39
N TYR A 137 4.79 3.74 11.14
CA TYR A 137 5.49 2.93 10.15
C TYR A 137 6.96 3.35 9.99
N ALA A 138 7.24 4.65 9.88
CA ALA A 138 8.61 5.13 9.73
C ALA A 138 9.46 4.96 10.99
N ASN A 139 8.90 5.17 12.18
CA ASN A 139 9.60 4.92 13.44
C ASN A 139 9.95 3.44 13.61
N ASP A 140 9.00 2.57 13.29
CA ASP A 140 9.17 1.13 13.43
C ASP A 140 10.17 0.60 12.40
N TRP A 141 10.11 1.09 11.17
CA TRP A 141 11.09 0.75 10.13
C TRP A 141 12.52 1.09 10.57
N VAL A 142 12.74 2.31 11.07
CA VAL A 142 14.05 2.74 11.59
C VAL A 142 14.46 1.88 12.79
N THR A 143 13.52 1.53 13.65
CA THR A 143 13.77 0.72 14.83
C THR A 143 14.26 -0.68 14.44
N VAL A 144 13.56 -1.34 13.51
CA VAL A 144 13.94 -2.67 13.02
C VAL A 144 15.29 -2.64 12.31
N LYS A 145 15.49 -1.70 11.38
CA LYS A 145 16.78 -1.58 10.67
C LYS A 145 17.93 -1.36 11.66
N LYS A 146 17.72 -0.52 12.66
CA LYS A 146 18.73 -0.27 13.70
C LYS A 146 19.00 -1.48 14.57
N ALA A 147 17.97 -2.23 14.99
CA ALA A 147 18.12 -3.42 15.81
C ALA A 147 18.95 -4.51 15.11
N TRP A 148 18.84 -4.59 13.79
CA TRP A 148 19.49 -5.59 12.96
C TRP A 148 20.73 -5.12 12.21
N ASP A 149 21.20 -3.88 12.46
CA ASP A 149 22.34 -3.26 11.76
C ASP A 149 22.17 -3.25 10.23
N LEU A 150 20.96 -3.01 9.76
CA LEU A 150 20.66 -2.87 8.33
C LEU A 150 20.94 -1.46 7.86
N ALA A 151 21.51 -1.34 6.67
CA ALA A 151 21.73 -0.04 6.02
C ALA A 151 20.42 0.55 5.49
N ALA A 152 20.43 1.85 5.23
CA ALA A 152 19.39 2.55 4.51
C ALA A 152 20.03 3.39 3.40
N ASP A 153 19.42 3.41 2.23
CA ASP A 153 19.85 4.26 1.13
C ASP A 153 19.33 5.70 1.25
N GLN A 154 19.68 6.57 0.31
CA GLN A 154 19.31 7.97 0.38
C GLN A 154 17.82 8.18 0.11
N ASN A 155 17.21 7.44 -0.83
CA ASN A 155 15.79 7.59 -1.19
C ASN A 155 14.92 7.13 -0.01
N GLU A 156 15.22 5.96 0.55
CA GLU A 156 14.58 5.43 1.74
C GLU A 156 14.64 6.46 2.89
N VAL A 157 15.82 7.01 3.18
CA VAL A 157 16.01 8.00 4.26
C VAL A 157 15.20 9.27 4.01
N ASP A 158 15.15 9.75 2.78
CA ASP A 158 14.42 10.99 2.46
C ASP A 158 12.90 10.80 2.60
N ASP A 159 12.38 9.66 2.18
CA ASP A 159 10.96 9.32 2.34
C ASP A 159 10.57 9.02 3.80
N LEU A 160 11.43 8.32 4.55
CA LEU A 160 11.26 8.18 6.01
C LEU A 160 11.19 9.54 6.70
N ARG A 161 12.02 10.52 6.33
CA ARG A 161 11.95 11.89 6.87
C ARG A 161 10.64 12.57 6.54
N VAL A 162 10.08 12.35 5.35
CA VAL A 162 8.75 12.88 4.98
C VAL A 162 7.68 12.29 5.89
N MET A 163 7.68 10.97 6.09
CA MET A 163 6.74 10.31 6.97
C MET A 163 6.87 10.76 8.44
N LEU A 164 8.10 10.89 8.95
CA LEU A 164 8.36 11.33 10.33
C LEU A 164 7.89 12.77 10.60
N ARG A 165 7.73 13.62 9.58
CA ARG A 165 7.12 14.95 9.76
C ARG A 165 5.65 14.89 10.13
N THR A 166 4.98 13.78 9.93
CA THR A 166 3.59 13.57 10.35
C THR A 166 3.48 13.28 11.85
N CYS A 167 4.59 12.96 12.51
CA CYS A 167 4.61 12.71 13.95
C CYS A 167 4.21 13.98 14.73
N GLY A 168 3.27 13.80 15.66
CA GLY A 168 2.75 14.92 16.46
C GLY A 168 1.73 15.81 15.73
N GLN A 169 1.42 15.55 14.47
CA GLN A 169 0.28 16.18 13.83
C GLN A 169 -1.00 15.51 14.33
N PRO A 170 -2.03 16.29 14.71
CA PRO A 170 -3.34 15.71 15.00
C PRO A 170 -3.82 14.98 13.77
N ALA A 171 -4.34 13.76 13.96
CA ALA A 171 -4.96 13.02 12.88
C ALA A 171 -5.96 13.94 12.15
N PRO A 172 -6.01 13.93 10.80
CA PRO A 172 -6.97 14.74 10.07
C PRO A 172 -8.37 14.37 10.59
N GLN A 173 -9.00 15.35 11.25
CA GLN A 173 -10.34 15.16 11.79
C GLN A 173 -11.27 14.98 10.59
N SER A 174 -11.87 13.80 10.47
CA SER A 174 -13.01 13.61 9.60
C SER A 174 -14.08 14.62 10.00
N SER A 175 -14.19 15.71 9.27
CA SER A 175 -15.21 16.72 9.48
C SER A 175 -16.55 16.13 9.06
N THR A 176 -17.22 15.46 9.99
CA THR A 176 -18.66 15.23 9.89
C THR A 176 -19.33 16.59 10.00
N PRO A 177 -20.12 17.05 9.06
CA PRO A 177 -20.85 18.29 9.19
C PRO A 177 -21.81 18.18 10.38
N ALA A 178 -21.55 18.93 11.45
CA ALA A 178 -22.52 19.09 12.52
C ALA A 178 -23.74 19.84 11.96
N THR A 179 -24.86 19.18 11.92
CA THR A 179 -26.17 19.77 11.61
C THR A 179 -26.58 20.66 12.79
N THR A 180 -26.31 21.96 12.72
CA THR A 180 -27.01 22.93 13.54
C THR A 180 -28.17 23.49 12.72
N GLY A 181 -29.36 23.06 13.11
CA GLY A 181 -30.59 23.62 12.58
C GLY A 181 -30.77 25.07 13.04
N THR A 182 -31.04 25.95 12.09
CA THR A 182 -31.76 27.18 12.35
C THR A 182 -32.69 27.45 11.18
N THR A 183 -33.95 27.48 11.50
CA THR A 183 -35.10 27.76 10.62
C THR A 183 -35.10 29.19 10.09
N ALA A 184 -35.17 29.35 8.78
CA ALA A 184 -35.80 30.53 8.17
C ALA A 184 -36.28 30.16 6.77
N LYS A 185 -37.57 30.39 6.48
CA LYS A 185 -38.31 30.19 5.23
C LYS A 185 -38.61 31.57 4.65
N PRO A 186 -39.08 31.73 3.41
CA PRO A 186 -38.60 31.27 2.09
C PRO A 186 -38.41 32.43 1.09
N ALA A 187 -37.75 32.18 -0.01
CA ALA A 187 -38.03 32.89 -1.25
C ALA A 187 -37.79 31.94 -2.44
N THR A 188 -38.83 31.79 -3.21
CA THR A 188 -38.95 30.95 -4.40
C THR A 188 -38.22 31.59 -5.56
N THR A 189 -37.28 30.86 -6.18
CA THR A 189 -36.96 31.07 -7.59
C THR A 189 -36.68 29.71 -8.22
N THR A 190 -37.56 29.30 -9.09
CA THR A 190 -37.52 28.07 -9.87
C THR A 190 -36.44 28.19 -10.91
N THR A 191 -35.36 27.42 -10.76
CA THR A 191 -34.48 27.08 -11.89
C THR A 191 -34.26 25.58 -11.82
N THR A 192 -34.77 24.91 -12.83
CA THR A 192 -34.66 23.47 -13.04
C THR A 192 -33.20 23.13 -13.24
N ALA A 193 -32.54 22.68 -12.19
CA ALA A 193 -31.22 22.10 -12.29
C ALA A 193 -31.37 20.58 -12.38
N HIS A 194 -31.01 20.05 -13.54
CA HIS A 194 -30.77 18.64 -13.78
C HIS A 194 -29.72 18.12 -12.78
N PRO A 195 -29.84 16.93 -12.17
CA PRO A 195 -28.81 16.40 -11.28
C PRO A 195 -27.53 16.22 -12.09
N PRO A 196 -26.34 16.57 -11.54
CA PRO A 196 -25.11 16.36 -12.24
C PRO A 196 -24.89 14.86 -12.42
N THR A 197 -24.86 14.41 -13.65
CA THR A 197 -24.33 13.11 -14.04
C THR A 197 -22.87 13.03 -13.57
N PRO A 198 -22.42 11.96 -12.92
CA PRO A 198 -21.01 11.79 -12.57
C PRO A 198 -20.22 11.44 -13.85
N GLY A 199 -19.86 12.45 -14.60
CA GLY A 199 -19.03 12.40 -15.78
C GLY A 199 -17.76 13.19 -15.52
N GLY A 200 -16.76 12.58 -14.88
CA GLY A 200 -15.43 13.17 -14.83
C GLY A 200 -14.94 13.38 -16.26
N THR A 201 -14.41 14.56 -16.57
CA THR A 201 -13.81 14.86 -17.88
C THR A 201 -12.53 14.04 -18.15
N VAL A 202 -11.95 13.45 -17.10
CA VAL A 202 -10.79 12.57 -17.17
C VAL A 202 -11.23 11.12 -17.03
N VAL A 203 -10.85 10.28 -17.99
CA VAL A 203 -11.31 8.90 -18.10
C VAL A 203 -10.17 7.94 -18.46
N VAL A 204 -10.30 6.67 -18.11
CA VAL A 204 -9.48 5.59 -18.67
C VAL A 204 -9.91 5.37 -20.12
N ALA A 205 -9.06 5.74 -21.07
CA ALA A 205 -9.35 5.65 -22.50
C ALA A 205 -9.03 4.27 -23.08
N ALA A 206 -7.99 3.60 -22.57
CA ALA A 206 -7.61 2.26 -22.98
C ALA A 206 -6.86 1.53 -21.86
N VAL A 207 -6.94 0.20 -21.87
CA VAL A 207 -6.08 -0.70 -21.09
C VAL A 207 -5.56 -1.76 -22.06
N ASP A 208 -4.25 -1.94 -22.08
CA ASP A 208 -3.58 -3.00 -22.85
C ASP A 208 -2.87 -3.93 -21.85
N CYS A 209 -3.54 -5.02 -21.52
CA CYS A 209 -3.04 -5.97 -20.53
C CYS A 209 -1.81 -6.72 -20.98
N ARG A 210 -1.65 -6.96 -22.29
CA ARG A 210 -0.47 -7.65 -22.84
C ARG A 210 0.71 -6.70 -23.01
N GLY A 211 0.41 -5.45 -23.38
CA GLY A 211 1.40 -4.40 -23.52
C GLY A 211 1.70 -3.65 -22.24
N GLU A 212 1.11 -4.06 -21.11
CA GLU A 212 1.35 -3.47 -19.78
C GLU A 212 1.17 -1.95 -19.76
N ALA A 213 0.03 -1.46 -20.31
CA ALA A 213 -0.20 -0.03 -20.43
C ALA A 213 -1.65 0.38 -20.15
N VAL A 214 -1.82 1.51 -19.49
CA VAL A 214 -3.12 2.17 -19.35
C VAL A 214 -3.04 3.58 -19.91
N VAL A 215 -4.07 4.01 -20.64
CA VAL A 215 -4.15 5.34 -21.23
C VAL A 215 -5.24 6.13 -20.52
N VAL A 216 -4.84 7.27 -19.95
CA VAL A 216 -5.77 8.24 -19.34
C VAL A 216 -5.92 9.43 -20.29
N ARG A 217 -7.16 9.85 -20.52
CA ARG A 217 -7.50 10.97 -21.38
C ARG A 217 -8.30 12.03 -20.64
N ASN A 218 -7.94 13.27 -20.84
CA ASN A 218 -8.77 14.41 -20.48
C ASN A 218 -9.71 14.76 -21.65
N GLY A 219 -10.99 14.42 -21.52
CA GLY A 219 -12.02 14.76 -22.50
C GLY A 219 -12.60 16.16 -22.33
N GLY A 220 -12.13 16.94 -21.36
CA GLY A 220 -12.58 18.30 -21.08
C GLY A 220 -11.98 19.34 -22.01
N THR A 221 -12.52 20.56 -21.95
CA THR A 221 -12.08 21.72 -22.73
C THR A 221 -10.97 22.55 -22.05
N SER A 222 -10.63 22.22 -20.79
CA SER A 222 -9.55 22.82 -20.02
C SER A 222 -8.58 21.76 -19.53
N SER A 223 -7.38 22.16 -19.13
CA SER A 223 -6.44 21.25 -18.47
C SER A 223 -7.00 20.75 -17.13
N ALA A 224 -6.72 19.49 -16.81
CA ALA A 224 -7.09 18.85 -15.55
C ALA A 224 -5.84 18.66 -14.68
N ASP A 225 -5.92 19.10 -13.43
CA ASP A 225 -4.90 18.78 -12.41
C ASP A 225 -5.19 17.39 -11.87
N LEU A 226 -4.23 16.47 -12.01
CA LEU A 226 -4.30 15.10 -11.54
C LEU A 226 -3.50 14.88 -10.23
N THR A 227 -3.13 15.95 -9.53
CA THR A 227 -2.51 15.86 -8.21
C THR A 227 -3.38 15.03 -7.27
N GLY A 228 -2.82 13.98 -6.67
CA GLY A 228 -3.53 13.08 -5.77
C GLY A 228 -4.46 12.07 -6.45
N TRP A 229 -4.56 12.08 -7.77
CA TRP A 229 -5.27 11.03 -8.52
C TRP A 229 -4.43 9.77 -8.57
N SER A 230 -5.10 8.63 -8.75
CA SER A 230 -4.44 7.33 -8.86
C SER A 230 -5.16 6.41 -9.85
N ILE A 231 -4.43 5.38 -10.29
CA ILE A 231 -4.95 4.26 -11.04
C ILE A 231 -4.60 2.98 -10.30
N HIS A 232 -5.54 2.07 -10.19
CA HIS A 232 -5.26 0.72 -9.69
C HIS A 232 -5.90 -0.36 -10.58
N ASP A 233 -5.39 -1.58 -10.49
CA ASP A 233 -5.93 -2.78 -11.11
C ASP A 233 -7.10 -3.36 -10.31
N GLU A 234 -7.68 -4.46 -10.76
CA GLU A 234 -8.79 -5.12 -10.08
C GLU A 234 -8.33 -5.68 -8.73
N GLY A 235 -9.08 -5.35 -7.66
CA GLY A 235 -8.70 -5.68 -6.28
C GLY A 235 -7.65 -4.75 -5.68
N ALA A 236 -7.13 -3.78 -6.44
CA ALA A 236 -6.16 -2.75 -6.03
C ALA A 236 -4.81 -3.26 -5.48
N PRO A 237 -4.27 -4.44 -5.90
CA PRO A 237 -2.95 -4.86 -5.46
C PRO A 237 -1.83 -3.94 -5.97
N HIS A 238 -2.06 -3.24 -7.10
CA HIS A 238 -1.13 -2.28 -7.67
C HIS A 238 -1.78 -0.92 -7.83
N THR A 239 -1.12 0.12 -7.34
CA THR A 239 -1.63 1.49 -7.45
C THR A 239 -0.56 2.44 -7.98
N TYR A 240 -0.84 3.07 -9.12
CA TYR A 240 -0.10 4.20 -9.64
C TYR A 240 -0.66 5.51 -9.09
N ARG A 241 0.18 6.44 -8.67
CA ARG A 241 -0.20 7.79 -8.25
C ARG A 241 0.39 8.82 -9.20
N PHE A 242 -0.43 9.75 -9.66
CA PHE A 242 0.07 10.85 -10.47
C PHE A 242 0.98 11.76 -9.64
N PRO A 243 2.12 12.22 -10.20
CA PRO A 243 3.01 13.15 -9.51
C PRO A 243 2.30 14.43 -9.07
N ALA A 244 2.72 15.02 -7.97
CA ALA A 244 2.20 16.30 -7.53
C ALA A 244 2.42 17.38 -8.61
N GLY A 245 1.40 18.18 -8.90
CA GLY A 245 1.43 19.20 -9.95
C GLY A 245 1.30 18.65 -11.38
N TYR A 246 1.03 17.35 -11.56
CA TYR A 246 0.83 16.80 -12.88
C TYR A 246 -0.49 17.29 -13.50
N THR A 247 -0.40 17.96 -14.62
CA THR A 247 -1.56 18.47 -15.35
C THR A 247 -1.69 17.82 -16.71
N LEU A 248 -2.88 17.34 -17.05
CA LEU A 248 -3.20 16.77 -18.35
C LEU A 248 -3.99 17.80 -19.18
N ALA A 249 -3.38 18.29 -20.25
CA ALA A 249 -4.00 19.32 -21.10
C ALA A 249 -5.37 18.90 -21.65
N SER A 250 -6.17 19.87 -22.07
CA SER A 250 -7.44 19.62 -22.76
C SER A 250 -7.27 18.68 -23.95
N SER A 251 -8.13 17.69 -24.06
CA SER A 251 -8.12 16.67 -25.13
C SER A 251 -6.86 15.81 -25.21
N ALA A 252 -5.90 15.99 -24.29
CA ALA A 252 -4.67 15.21 -24.24
C ALA A 252 -4.89 13.83 -23.62
N SER A 253 -3.96 12.93 -23.91
CA SER A 253 -3.85 11.62 -23.27
C SER A 253 -2.45 11.40 -22.77
N VAL A 254 -2.31 10.58 -21.75
CA VAL A 254 -1.03 10.08 -21.21
C VAL A 254 -1.11 8.57 -21.06
N THR A 255 -0.02 7.91 -21.41
CA THR A 255 0.13 6.47 -21.18
C THR A 255 0.95 6.27 -19.92
N ILE A 256 0.47 5.39 -19.06
CA ILE A 256 1.17 4.92 -17.86
C ILE A 256 1.56 3.47 -18.14
N ARG A 257 2.85 3.15 -18.02
CA ARG A 257 3.43 1.86 -18.38
C ARG A 257 3.93 1.11 -17.16
N SER A 258 3.57 -0.16 -17.07
CA SER A 258 4.13 -1.18 -16.17
C SER A 258 4.92 -2.22 -16.96
N GLY A 259 5.52 -3.21 -16.28
CA GLY A 259 6.19 -4.33 -16.91
C GLY A 259 7.53 -4.01 -17.62
N GLY A 260 8.04 -2.78 -17.48
CA GLY A 260 9.28 -2.37 -18.11
C GLY A 260 9.47 -0.85 -18.15
N PRO A 261 10.54 -0.37 -18.81
CA PRO A 261 10.81 1.06 -18.90
C PRO A 261 9.74 1.77 -19.73
N ALA A 262 9.31 2.95 -19.26
CA ALA A 262 8.42 3.82 -20.01
C ALA A 262 9.12 4.42 -21.25
N GLY A 263 8.37 4.54 -22.34
CA GLY A 263 8.82 5.19 -23.56
C GLY A 263 8.79 6.72 -23.46
N PRO A 264 9.30 7.44 -24.50
CA PRO A 264 9.25 8.88 -24.53
C PRO A 264 7.80 9.41 -24.41
N GLY A 265 7.54 10.25 -23.40
CA GLY A 265 6.22 10.83 -23.15
C GLY A 265 5.26 9.95 -22.38
N GLU A 266 5.67 8.76 -21.97
CA GLU A 266 4.93 7.88 -21.06
C GLU A 266 5.34 8.14 -19.60
N LEU A 267 4.47 7.78 -18.68
CA LEU A 267 4.75 7.77 -17.25
C LEU A 267 5.12 6.33 -16.83
N ALA A 268 6.20 6.19 -16.09
CA ALA A 268 6.60 4.91 -15.54
C ALA A 268 5.77 4.59 -14.29
N TRP A 269 5.24 3.37 -14.22
CA TRP A 269 4.59 2.85 -13.01
C TRP A 269 5.54 1.96 -12.24
N THR A 270 5.83 0.77 -12.78
CA THR A 270 6.67 -0.25 -12.17
C THR A 270 7.31 -1.11 -13.27
N ASN A 271 8.41 -1.77 -12.95
CA ASN A 271 9.02 -2.75 -13.83
C ASN A 271 8.34 -4.14 -13.78
N GLN A 272 7.37 -4.31 -12.89
CA GLN A 272 6.59 -5.56 -12.78
C GLN A 272 5.35 -5.48 -13.67
N ASN A 273 4.90 -6.65 -14.14
CA ASN A 273 3.62 -6.76 -14.82
C ASN A 273 2.50 -6.50 -13.82
N VAL A 274 1.62 -5.59 -14.15
CA VAL A 274 0.45 -5.22 -13.34
C VAL A 274 -0.81 -5.88 -13.89
N TRP A 275 -0.98 -5.83 -15.22
CA TRP A 275 -2.22 -6.22 -15.85
C TRP A 275 -2.27 -7.71 -16.14
N ASN A 276 -3.35 -8.37 -15.72
CA ASN A 276 -3.55 -9.78 -15.98
C ASN A 276 -3.89 -10.03 -17.46
N ASN A 277 -3.05 -10.80 -18.15
CA ASN A 277 -3.19 -11.11 -19.58
C ASN A 277 -4.48 -11.84 -19.98
N THR A 278 -5.23 -12.37 -19.03
CA THR A 278 -6.52 -13.04 -19.23
C THR A 278 -7.73 -12.13 -19.01
N GLY A 279 -7.47 -10.88 -18.66
CA GLY A 279 -8.46 -9.83 -18.38
C GLY A 279 -8.22 -9.16 -17.03
N ASP A 280 -8.33 -7.86 -17.02
CA ASP A 280 -8.18 -7.03 -15.83
C ASP A 280 -8.97 -5.73 -15.99
N THR A 281 -9.17 -4.96 -14.91
CA THR A 281 -9.90 -3.71 -14.93
C THR A 281 -9.08 -2.59 -14.28
N ALA A 282 -8.85 -1.52 -15.03
CA ALA A 282 -8.26 -0.30 -14.50
C ALA A 282 -9.33 0.59 -13.87
N TYR A 283 -9.06 1.07 -12.68
CA TYR A 283 -9.90 2.02 -11.94
C TYR A 283 -9.15 3.34 -11.79
N LEU A 284 -9.73 4.42 -12.32
CA LEU A 284 -9.22 5.77 -12.13
C LEU A 284 -9.92 6.43 -10.95
N VAL A 285 -9.15 6.84 -9.96
CA VAL A 285 -9.62 7.40 -8.69
C VAL A 285 -9.16 8.85 -8.58
N ASN A 286 -10.08 9.77 -8.25
CA ASN A 286 -9.73 11.18 -8.06
C ASN A 286 -9.06 11.42 -6.69
N ALA A 287 -8.57 12.64 -6.46
CA ALA A 287 -7.93 13.04 -5.20
C ALA A 287 -8.83 12.90 -3.96
N GLY A 288 -10.13 12.83 -4.13
CA GLY A 288 -11.11 12.59 -3.06
C GLY A 288 -11.39 11.09 -2.80
N GLY A 289 -10.66 10.17 -3.45
CA GLY A 289 -10.85 8.72 -3.28
C GLY A 289 -12.04 8.13 -4.04
N THR A 290 -12.67 8.91 -4.94
CA THR A 290 -13.84 8.44 -5.72
C THR A 290 -13.39 7.87 -7.05
N VAL A 291 -13.84 6.66 -7.39
CA VAL A 291 -13.66 6.08 -8.72
C VAL A 291 -14.45 6.91 -9.74
N THR A 292 -13.75 7.50 -10.69
CA THR A 292 -14.32 8.37 -11.72
C THR A 292 -14.49 7.70 -13.07
N SER A 293 -13.70 6.67 -13.32
CA SER A 293 -13.72 5.91 -14.57
C SER A 293 -13.15 4.52 -14.37
N THR A 294 -13.70 3.53 -15.06
CA THR A 294 -13.18 2.16 -15.13
C THR A 294 -13.09 1.69 -16.57
N ARG A 295 -12.15 0.82 -16.85
CA ARG A 295 -12.04 0.15 -18.14
C ARG A 295 -11.34 -1.19 -18.02
N SER A 296 -11.93 -2.21 -18.64
CA SER A 296 -11.35 -3.55 -18.69
C SER A 296 -10.61 -3.78 -20.01
N CYS A 297 -9.60 -4.63 -19.97
CA CYS A 297 -9.02 -5.30 -21.13
C CYS A 297 -9.54 -6.76 -21.20
N SER A 298 -9.44 -7.40 -22.34
CA SER A 298 -9.83 -8.79 -22.57
C SER A 298 -8.78 -9.50 -23.43
#